data_3ac3e3643f2e7dbf4a226f14cc364dea
#
_entry.id   3ac3e3643f2e7dbf4a226f14cc364dea
#
_cell.length_a   1.000
_cell.length_b   1.000
_cell.length_c   1.000
_cell.angle_alpha   90.00
_cell.angle_beta   90.00
_cell.angle_gamma   90.00
#
_symmetry.space_group_name_H-M   'P 1'
#
loop_
_entity.id
_entity.type
_entity.pdbx_description
1 polymer ?
#
loop_
_entity_poly.entity_id
_entity_poly.type
_entity_poly.pdbx_seq_one_letter_code
_entity_poly.pdbx_strand_id
1 'polypeptide(L)'
;MAVTPACTPSLEDLTYPPGSLVVLTGLPGAGKSTLLDRLYGLRGDETRPVSAGGVRVIDSRQSRSWWAPRLDPLPAPLRTLVVHATHMARICRAVLGGHAVIAHSRGTWPHILYGLAAVARLAGTGLHLVLLDVDPEAARAGQLARGRVVAAPLFARHCRRWRALVARARAGALPPAASVTVLDRPAAGLLRAIRFDGR
;
A
#
# COMPACT_ATOMS: atom_id res chain seq x y z
N MET A 1 -2.22 26.49 27.11
CA MET A 1 -2.02 25.11 26.61
C MET A 1 -0.95 25.17 25.53
N ALA A 2 0.23 24.64 25.81
CA ALA A 2 1.36 24.67 24.88
C ALA A 2 1.16 23.59 23.82
N VAL A 3 1.11 24.00 22.56
CA VAL A 3 1.12 23.09 21.41
C VAL A 3 2.56 22.57 21.29
N THR A 4 2.77 21.32 21.63
CA THR A 4 4.04 20.64 21.39
C THR A 4 4.27 20.58 19.88
N PRO A 5 5.39 21.09 19.34
CA PRO A 5 5.68 20.95 17.91
C PRO A 5 5.81 19.47 17.59
N ALA A 6 5.00 19.01 16.63
CA ALA A 6 5.14 17.69 16.07
C ALA A 6 6.56 17.56 15.52
N CYS A 7 7.32 16.63 16.07
CA CYS A 7 8.62 16.23 15.55
C CYS A 7 8.43 15.88 14.06
N THR A 8 9.03 16.65 13.17
CA THR A 8 9.06 16.33 11.74
C THR A 8 9.75 14.98 11.61
N PRO A 9 9.07 13.91 11.19
CA PRO A 9 9.75 12.63 11.04
C PRO A 9 10.87 12.81 10.03
N SER A 10 12.08 12.35 10.37
CA SER A 10 13.13 12.28 9.38
C SER A 10 12.58 11.41 8.24
N LEU A 11 12.64 11.90 7.00
CA LEU A 11 12.11 11.20 5.82
C LEU A 11 12.78 9.83 5.58
N GLU A 12 13.76 9.49 6.40
CA GLU A 12 14.50 8.23 6.31
C GLU A 12 13.80 7.07 7.04
N ASP A 13 13.07 7.33 8.13
CA ASP A 13 12.34 6.31 8.89
C ASP A 13 10.90 6.77 9.16
N LEU A 14 9.94 5.90 8.89
CA LEU A 14 8.54 6.09 9.27
C LEU A 14 8.22 5.18 10.46
N THR A 15 7.63 5.74 11.50
CA THR A 15 7.26 4.99 12.71
C THR A 15 5.76 5.01 12.94
N TYR A 16 5.20 3.86 13.23
CA TYR A 16 3.77 3.66 13.49
C TYR A 16 3.58 2.88 14.80
N PRO A 17 2.41 2.97 15.45
CA PRO A 17 2.09 2.16 16.61
C PRO A 17 2.19 0.66 16.34
N PRO A 18 2.51 -0.18 17.35
CA PRO A 18 2.53 -1.64 17.20
C PRO A 18 1.21 -2.18 16.67
N GLY A 19 1.28 -3.24 15.88
CA GLY A 19 0.08 -3.88 15.32
C GLY A 19 -0.66 -3.07 14.23
N SER A 20 -0.20 -1.88 13.88
CA SER A 20 -0.84 -1.02 12.89
C SER A 20 -0.89 -1.65 11.50
N LEU A 21 -1.92 -1.24 10.74
CA LEU A 21 -2.02 -1.50 9.31
C LEU A 21 -1.50 -0.30 8.52
N VAL A 22 -0.37 -0.44 7.87
CA VAL A 22 0.17 0.54 6.92
C VAL A 22 -0.17 0.12 5.49
N VAL A 23 -0.88 0.96 4.74
CA VAL A 23 -1.21 0.71 3.34
C VAL A 23 -0.38 1.61 2.44
N LEU A 24 0.52 0.99 1.70
CA LEU A 24 1.29 1.65 0.65
C LEU A 24 0.46 1.72 -0.64
N THR A 25 0.16 2.92 -1.09
CA THR A 25 -0.65 3.15 -2.29
C THR A 25 -0.01 4.15 -3.25
N GLY A 26 -0.46 4.18 -4.49
CA GLY A 26 0.08 5.03 -5.55
C GLY A 26 -0.37 4.58 -6.93
N LEU A 27 -0.06 5.35 -7.95
CA LEU A 27 -0.37 4.99 -9.34
C LEU A 27 0.20 3.62 -9.74
N PRO A 28 -0.45 2.88 -10.65
CA PRO A 28 0.17 1.73 -11.29
C PRO A 28 1.51 2.15 -11.94
N GLY A 29 2.59 1.44 -11.63
CA GLY A 29 3.94 1.80 -12.11
C GLY A 29 4.74 2.74 -11.20
N ALA A 30 4.16 3.30 -10.14
CA ALA A 30 4.83 4.23 -9.23
C ALA A 30 5.99 3.64 -8.39
N GLY A 31 6.27 2.33 -8.45
CA GLY A 31 7.40 1.74 -7.74
C GLY A 31 7.09 1.15 -6.36
N LYS A 32 5.82 1.02 -5.97
CA LYS A 32 5.42 0.49 -4.65
C LYS A 32 6.03 -0.87 -4.32
N SER A 33 5.96 -1.81 -5.24
CA SER A 33 6.55 -3.14 -5.04
C SER A 33 8.07 -3.06 -4.96
N THR A 34 8.72 -2.21 -5.75
CA THR A 34 10.17 -2.00 -5.68
C THR A 34 10.58 -1.42 -4.31
N LEU A 35 9.76 -0.54 -3.75
CA LEU A 35 9.97 -0.02 -2.41
C LEU A 35 9.87 -1.13 -1.35
N LEU A 36 8.85 -1.99 -1.43
CA LEU A 36 8.71 -3.15 -0.54
C LEU A 36 9.85 -4.16 -0.71
N ASP A 37 10.26 -4.42 -1.96
CA ASP A 37 11.38 -5.31 -2.25
C ASP A 37 12.66 -4.80 -1.58
N ARG A 38 12.93 -3.50 -1.69
CA ARG A 38 14.11 -2.88 -1.08
C ARG A 38 14.06 -2.88 0.45
N LEU A 39 12.91 -2.53 1.05
CA LEU A 39 12.78 -2.41 2.50
C LEU A 39 12.74 -3.78 3.21
N TYR A 40 12.21 -4.80 2.56
CA TYR A 40 11.93 -6.10 3.20
C TYR A 40 12.59 -7.29 2.50
N GLY A 41 13.47 -7.07 1.53
CA GLY A 41 14.21 -8.12 0.85
C GLY A 41 13.31 -9.07 0.04
N LEU A 42 12.18 -8.58 -0.51
CA LEU A 42 11.31 -9.43 -1.32
C LEU A 42 11.97 -9.74 -2.67
N ARG A 43 11.85 -10.98 -3.11
CA ARG A 43 12.38 -11.46 -4.40
C ARG A 43 11.44 -11.22 -5.56
N GLY A 44 10.12 -11.06 -5.26
CA GLY A 44 9.08 -10.80 -6.26
C GLY A 44 8.37 -12.05 -6.80
N ASP A 45 8.83 -13.23 -6.43
CA ASP A 45 8.26 -14.55 -6.77
C ASP A 45 7.44 -15.18 -5.65
N GLU A 46 7.38 -14.53 -4.49
CA GLU A 46 6.64 -15.03 -3.34
C GLU A 46 5.17 -15.25 -3.67
N THR A 47 4.63 -16.35 -3.19
CA THR A 47 3.21 -16.71 -3.33
C THR A 47 2.40 -16.49 -2.07
N ARG A 48 3.06 -16.21 -0.94
CA ARG A 48 2.47 -16.00 0.39
C ARG A 48 3.00 -14.72 1.03
N PRO A 49 2.26 -14.13 2.01
CA PRO A 49 2.79 -13.03 2.82
C PRO A 49 4.12 -13.39 3.47
N VAL A 50 5.06 -12.46 3.45
CA VAL A 50 6.38 -12.61 4.06
C VAL A 50 6.38 -11.98 5.45
N SER A 51 7.10 -12.60 6.39
CA SER A 51 7.40 -12.00 7.69
C SER A 51 8.84 -11.52 7.68
N ALA A 52 9.06 -10.25 7.91
CA ALA A 52 10.37 -9.63 8.00
C ALA A 52 10.39 -8.67 9.19
N GLY A 53 11.33 -8.87 10.14
CA GLY A 53 11.45 -7.99 11.31
C GLY A 53 10.17 -7.87 12.15
N GLY A 54 9.38 -8.93 12.31
CA GLY A 54 8.09 -8.90 13.03
C GLY A 54 6.92 -8.31 12.25
N VAL A 55 7.14 -7.84 11.03
CA VAL A 55 6.13 -7.22 10.17
C VAL A 55 5.63 -8.21 9.12
N ARG A 56 4.32 -8.26 8.87
CA ARG A 56 3.72 -8.99 7.76
C ARG A 56 3.68 -8.12 6.51
N VAL A 57 4.47 -8.48 5.50
CA VAL A 57 4.52 -7.78 4.22
C VAL A 57 3.62 -8.47 3.20
N ILE A 58 2.61 -7.76 2.72
CA ILE A 58 1.57 -8.30 1.85
C ILE A 58 1.51 -7.51 0.54
N ASP A 59 2.19 -8.01 -0.49
CA ASP A 59 2.11 -7.46 -1.85
C ASP A 59 1.03 -8.19 -2.67
N SER A 60 0.30 -7.46 -3.48
CA SER A 60 -0.70 -8.02 -4.40
C SER A 60 -0.09 -8.98 -5.44
N ARG A 61 1.22 -8.89 -5.70
CA ARG A 61 1.94 -9.86 -6.53
C ARG A 61 1.87 -11.27 -5.94
N GLN A 62 2.02 -11.41 -4.62
CA GLN A 62 1.99 -12.70 -3.92
C GLN A 62 0.66 -13.45 -4.17
N SER A 63 -0.46 -12.74 -4.13
CA SER A 63 -1.77 -13.34 -4.44
C SER A 63 -1.91 -13.68 -5.93
N ARG A 64 -1.34 -12.88 -6.81
CA ARG A 64 -1.33 -13.15 -8.25
C ARG A 64 -0.47 -14.36 -8.57
N SER A 65 0.75 -14.44 -8.05
CA SER A 65 1.65 -15.58 -8.25
C SER A 65 1.06 -16.88 -7.69
N TRP A 66 0.40 -16.81 -6.53
CA TRP A 66 -0.31 -17.96 -5.95
C TRP A 66 -1.40 -18.51 -6.86
N TRP A 67 -2.14 -17.65 -7.53
CA TRP A 67 -3.26 -18.03 -8.37
C TRP A 67 -2.89 -18.25 -9.84
N ALA A 68 -1.73 -17.78 -10.30
CA ALA A 68 -1.32 -17.87 -11.70
C ALA A 68 -1.49 -19.27 -12.32
N PRO A 69 -1.00 -20.36 -11.69
CA PRO A 69 -1.14 -21.69 -12.28
C PRO A 69 -2.55 -22.29 -12.18
N ARG A 70 -3.46 -21.69 -11.39
CA ARG A 70 -4.78 -22.27 -11.07
C ARG A 70 -5.93 -21.57 -11.78
N LEU A 71 -5.74 -20.33 -12.16
CA LEU A 71 -6.81 -19.50 -12.72
C LEU A 71 -6.68 -19.27 -14.23
N ASP A 72 -5.74 -19.93 -14.89
CA ASP A 72 -5.46 -19.72 -16.31
C ASP A 72 -6.70 -19.95 -17.21
N PRO A 73 -7.56 -20.95 -16.97
CA PRO A 73 -8.77 -21.15 -17.76
C PRO A 73 -9.89 -20.14 -17.51
N LEU A 74 -9.80 -19.30 -16.46
CA LEU A 74 -10.85 -18.36 -16.11
C LEU A 74 -10.76 -17.04 -16.90
N PRO A 75 -11.89 -16.41 -17.24
CA PRO A 75 -11.92 -15.06 -17.80
C PRO A 75 -11.19 -14.04 -16.92
N ALA A 76 -10.47 -13.08 -17.54
CA ALA A 76 -9.67 -12.10 -16.85
C ALA A 76 -10.38 -11.32 -15.72
N PRO A 77 -11.67 -10.93 -15.83
CA PRO A 77 -12.40 -10.28 -14.72
C PRO A 77 -12.53 -11.17 -13.48
N LEU A 78 -12.83 -12.46 -13.67
CA LEU A 78 -12.97 -13.43 -12.57
C LEU A 78 -11.62 -13.69 -11.91
N ARG A 79 -10.55 -13.86 -12.70
CA ARG A 79 -9.18 -13.96 -12.18
C ARG A 79 -8.84 -12.76 -11.30
N THR A 80 -9.15 -11.55 -11.78
CA THR A 80 -8.88 -10.31 -11.03
C THR A 80 -9.66 -10.27 -9.72
N LEU A 81 -10.92 -10.68 -9.73
CA LEU A 81 -11.76 -10.72 -8.53
C LEU A 81 -11.20 -11.69 -7.48
N VAL A 82 -10.86 -12.93 -7.87
CA VAL A 82 -10.32 -13.96 -6.97
C VAL A 82 -8.99 -13.51 -6.37
N VAL A 83 -8.08 -12.97 -7.18
CA VAL A 83 -6.79 -12.45 -6.73
C VAL A 83 -6.99 -11.29 -5.74
N HIS A 84 -7.92 -10.38 -6.02
CA HIS A 84 -8.20 -9.25 -5.14
C HIS A 84 -8.83 -9.69 -3.83
N ALA A 85 -9.83 -10.58 -3.87
CA ALA A 85 -10.46 -11.13 -2.67
C ALA A 85 -9.44 -11.86 -1.77
N THR A 86 -8.57 -12.69 -2.37
CA THR A 86 -7.49 -13.37 -1.64
C THR A 86 -6.52 -12.36 -1.01
N HIS A 87 -6.16 -11.31 -1.74
CA HIS A 87 -5.28 -10.26 -1.21
C HIS A 87 -5.91 -9.54 -0.01
N MET A 88 -7.18 -9.15 -0.11
CA MET A 88 -7.90 -8.53 1.00
C MET A 88 -8.05 -9.47 2.19
N ALA A 89 -8.40 -10.73 1.97
CA ALA A 89 -8.50 -11.73 3.03
C ALA A 89 -7.18 -11.95 3.78
N ARG A 90 -6.04 -11.91 3.06
CA ARG A 90 -4.70 -11.99 3.67
C ARG A 90 -4.40 -10.80 4.57
N ILE A 91 -4.74 -9.58 4.13
CA ILE A 91 -4.59 -8.36 4.93
C ILE A 91 -5.45 -8.46 6.19
N CYS A 92 -6.77 -8.71 6.03
CA CYS A 92 -7.69 -8.80 7.15
C CYS A 92 -7.25 -9.86 8.17
N ARG A 93 -6.86 -11.05 7.71
CA ARG A 93 -6.39 -12.13 8.59
C ARG A 93 -5.12 -11.74 9.35
N ALA A 94 -4.18 -11.08 8.73
CA ALA A 94 -2.95 -10.65 9.39
C ALA A 94 -3.23 -9.56 10.44
N VAL A 95 -4.07 -8.58 10.12
CA VAL A 95 -4.46 -7.51 11.06
C VAL A 95 -5.23 -8.07 12.24
N LEU A 96 -6.24 -8.92 12.01
CA LEU A 96 -7.04 -9.55 13.07
C LEU A 96 -6.20 -10.52 13.91
N GLY A 97 -5.11 -11.05 13.38
CA GLY A 97 -4.11 -11.84 14.09
C GLY A 97 -3.14 -11.01 14.94
N GLY A 98 -3.34 -9.70 15.07
CA GLY A 98 -2.50 -8.80 15.89
C GLY A 98 -1.13 -8.48 15.29
N HIS A 99 -0.89 -8.79 14.02
CA HIS A 99 0.40 -8.48 13.40
C HIS A 99 0.48 -7.02 12.95
N ALA A 100 1.67 -6.43 13.06
CA ALA A 100 2.01 -5.24 12.29
C ALA A 100 2.01 -5.61 10.79
N VAL A 101 1.28 -4.86 9.98
CA VAL A 101 1.05 -5.19 8.57
C VAL A 101 1.45 -4.03 7.67
N ILE A 102 2.25 -4.32 6.66
CA ILE A 102 2.44 -3.44 5.52
C ILE A 102 1.82 -4.09 4.29
N ALA A 103 0.83 -3.44 3.71
CA ALA A 103 0.12 -3.95 2.56
C ALA A 103 0.25 -3.01 1.36
N HIS A 104 0.51 -3.57 0.19
CA HIS A 104 0.37 -2.86 -1.07
C HIS A 104 -1.08 -2.94 -1.54
N SER A 105 -1.77 -1.82 -1.59
CA SER A 105 -3.13 -1.75 -2.15
C SER A 105 -3.25 -0.66 -3.20
N ARG A 106 -4.22 -0.80 -4.09
CA ARG A 106 -4.53 0.26 -5.07
C ARG A 106 -5.11 1.53 -4.43
N GLY A 107 -5.59 1.48 -3.18
CA GLY A 107 -5.92 2.59 -2.28
C GLY A 107 -6.79 3.75 -2.78
N THR A 108 -7.20 3.72 -4.05
CA THR A 108 -7.99 4.79 -4.67
C THR A 108 -9.50 4.59 -4.55
N TRP A 109 -9.92 3.48 -3.92
CA TRP A 109 -11.33 3.14 -3.74
C TRP A 109 -11.73 3.40 -2.29
N PRO A 110 -12.60 4.39 -2.02
CA PRO A 110 -12.97 4.76 -0.65
C PRO A 110 -13.48 3.57 0.18
N HIS A 111 -14.37 2.74 -0.40
CA HIS A 111 -14.94 1.59 0.31
C HIS A 111 -13.88 0.59 0.77
N ILE A 112 -12.79 0.41 0.04
CA ILE A 112 -11.68 -0.45 0.46
C ILE A 112 -10.97 0.16 1.69
N LEU A 113 -10.70 1.47 1.68
CA LEU A 113 -10.06 2.14 2.80
C LEU A 113 -10.95 2.12 4.05
N TYR A 114 -12.25 2.37 3.89
CA TYR A 114 -13.19 2.28 5.01
C TYR A 114 -13.30 0.86 5.57
N GLY A 115 -13.32 -0.16 4.70
CA GLY A 115 -13.32 -1.57 5.12
C GLY A 115 -12.05 -1.94 5.88
N LEU A 116 -10.87 -1.56 5.37
CA LEU A 116 -9.60 -1.82 6.04
C LEU A 116 -9.47 -1.07 7.37
N ALA A 117 -9.98 0.17 7.45
CA ALA A 117 -10.00 0.91 8.71
C ALA A 117 -10.95 0.29 9.74
N ALA A 118 -12.08 -0.25 9.29
CA ALA A 118 -12.99 -0.98 10.17
C ALA A 118 -12.31 -2.24 10.74
N VAL A 119 -11.62 -3.01 9.90
CA VAL A 119 -10.84 -4.18 10.33
C VAL A 119 -9.72 -3.80 11.30
N ALA A 120 -8.98 -2.73 11.02
CA ALA A 120 -7.94 -2.24 11.93
C ALA A 120 -8.53 -1.85 13.31
N ARG A 121 -9.65 -1.11 13.32
CA ARG A 121 -10.35 -0.76 14.58
C ARG A 121 -10.83 -1.98 15.35
N LEU A 122 -11.37 -2.98 14.67
CA LEU A 122 -11.77 -4.25 15.31
C LEU A 122 -10.58 -4.97 15.95
N ALA A 123 -9.40 -4.83 15.38
CA ALA A 123 -8.15 -5.36 15.94
C ALA A 123 -7.53 -4.43 17.01
N GLY A 124 -8.18 -3.33 17.39
CA GLY A 124 -7.67 -2.38 18.37
C GLY A 124 -6.53 -1.51 17.86
N THR A 125 -6.38 -1.35 16.54
CA THR A 125 -5.28 -0.60 15.93
C THR A 125 -5.76 0.39 14.87
N GLY A 126 -4.82 1.14 14.26
CA GLY A 126 -5.09 2.15 13.24
C GLY A 126 -4.73 1.74 11.82
N LEU A 127 -5.44 2.33 10.85
CA LEU A 127 -5.04 2.35 9.45
C LEU A 127 -4.18 3.58 9.20
N HIS A 128 -3.00 3.40 8.62
CA HIS A 128 -2.09 4.45 8.18
C HIS A 128 -1.86 4.35 6.68
N LEU A 129 -1.81 5.48 5.98
CA LEU A 129 -1.60 5.51 4.54
C LEU A 129 -0.23 6.11 4.21
N VAL A 130 0.50 5.42 3.35
CA VAL A 130 1.70 5.94 2.70
C VAL A 130 1.39 6.10 1.22
N LEU A 131 1.28 7.34 0.76
CA LEU A 131 0.98 7.71 -0.61
C LEU A 131 2.27 7.94 -1.38
N LEU A 132 2.56 7.08 -2.35
CA LEU A 132 3.70 7.26 -3.24
C LEU A 132 3.28 8.15 -4.42
N ASP A 133 3.55 9.46 -4.28
CA ASP A 133 3.15 10.49 -5.24
C ASP A 133 4.24 10.65 -6.30
N VAL A 134 4.04 9.95 -7.40
CA VAL A 134 4.95 9.93 -8.54
C VAL A 134 4.22 10.53 -9.75
N ASP A 135 4.96 11.29 -10.53
CA ASP A 135 4.44 11.86 -11.77
C ASP A 135 3.83 10.79 -12.68
N PRO A 136 2.64 11.04 -13.30
CA PRO A 136 1.99 10.10 -14.18
C PRO A 136 2.84 9.57 -15.34
N GLU A 137 3.73 10.39 -15.91
CA GLU A 137 4.61 9.97 -17.00
C GLU A 137 5.68 9.01 -16.49
N ALA A 138 6.28 9.31 -15.33
CA ALA A 138 7.22 8.41 -14.67
C ALA A 138 6.55 7.07 -14.24
N ALA A 139 5.31 7.12 -13.78
CA ALA A 139 4.52 5.93 -13.48
C ALA A 139 4.24 5.10 -14.74
N ARG A 140 3.94 5.76 -15.88
CA ARG A 140 3.73 5.10 -17.15
C ARG A 140 5.02 4.46 -17.69
N ALA A 141 6.14 5.14 -17.59
CA ALA A 141 7.45 4.56 -17.91
C ALA A 141 7.74 3.29 -17.08
N GLY A 142 7.41 3.33 -15.78
CA GLY A 142 7.52 2.16 -14.90
C GLY A 142 6.57 1.00 -15.23
N GLN A 143 5.44 1.25 -15.90
CA GLN A 143 4.57 0.20 -16.46
C GLN A 143 5.21 -0.45 -17.69
N LEU A 144 5.70 0.38 -18.61
CA LEU A 144 6.37 -0.08 -19.84
C LEU A 144 7.57 -0.97 -19.52
N ALA A 145 8.44 -0.52 -18.62
CA ALA A 145 9.62 -1.28 -18.18
C ALA A 145 9.29 -2.68 -17.61
N ARG A 146 8.03 -2.88 -17.14
CA ARG A 146 7.57 -4.16 -16.58
C ARG A 146 6.67 -4.96 -17.53
N GLY A 147 6.52 -4.53 -18.77
CA GLY A 147 5.64 -5.16 -19.76
C GLY A 147 4.16 -5.20 -19.36
N ARG A 148 3.71 -4.29 -18.48
CA ARG A 148 2.32 -4.27 -17.96
C ARG A 148 1.73 -2.89 -18.10
N VAL A 149 1.18 -2.61 -19.25
CA VAL A 149 0.60 -1.31 -19.58
C VAL A 149 -0.90 -1.33 -19.28
N VAL A 150 -1.35 -0.41 -18.44
CA VAL A 150 -2.77 -0.15 -18.23
C VAL A 150 -3.30 0.65 -19.42
N ALA A 151 -4.45 0.27 -19.96
CA ALA A 151 -5.10 0.99 -21.06
C ALA A 151 -5.24 2.49 -20.75
N ALA A 152 -4.98 3.34 -21.74
CA ALA A 152 -4.91 4.78 -21.55
C ALA A 152 -6.14 5.41 -20.87
N PRO A 153 -7.41 5.06 -21.23
CA PRO A 153 -8.59 5.61 -20.56
C PRO A 153 -8.66 5.23 -19.07
N LEU A 154 -8.30 3.98 -18.76
CA LEU A 154 -8.29 3.48 -17.39
C LEU A 154 -7.16 4.15 -16.57
N PHE A 155 -6.00 4.32 -17.16
CA PHE A 155 -4.90 5.02 -16.52
C PHE A 155 -5.23 6.49 -16.24
N ALA A 156 -5.83 7.21 -17.20
CA ALA A 156 -6.29 8.58 -17.00
C ALA A 156 -7.32 8.69 -15.84
N ARG A 157 -8.24 7.71 -15.72
CA ARG A 157 -9.17 7.62 -14.60
C ARG A 157 -8.43 7.40 -13.26
N HIS A 158 -7.39 6.56 -13.24
CA HIS A 158 -6.54 6.39 -12.06
C HIS A 158 -5.83 7.67 -11.68
N CYS A 159 -5.27 8.40 -12.63
CA CYS A 159 -4.59 9.67 -12.39
C CYS A 159 -5.54 10.73 -11.80
N ARG A 160 -6.78 10.86 -12.32
CA ARG A 160 -7.77 11.81 -11.76
C ARG A 160 -8.10 11.48 -10.30
N ARG A 161 -8.39 10.21 -10.00
CA ARG A 161 -8.67 9.77 -8.63
C ARG A 161 -7.48 9.94 -7.71
N TRP A 162 -6.29 9.67 -8.22
CA TRP A 162 -5.04 9.83 -7.48
C TRP A 162 -4.79 11.28 -7.08
N ARG A 163 -4.90 12.22 -8.04
CA ARG A 163 -4.75 13.65 -7.75
C ARG A 163 -5.73 14.13 -6.67
N ALA A 164 -7.00 13.72 -6.75
CA ALA A 164 -8.00 14.06 -5.75
C ALA A 164 -7.64 13.47 -4.36
N LEU A 165 -7.10 12.24 -4.31
CA LEU A 165 -6.68 11.60 -3.07
C LEU A 165 -5.50 12.35 -2.45
N VAL A 166 -4.46 12.67 -3.23
CA VAL A 166 -3.28 13.42 -2.77
C VAL A 166 -3.65 14.83 -2.32
N ALA A 167 -4.50 15.52 -3.07
CA ALA A 167 -4.98 16.86 -2.67
C ALA A 167 -5.70 16.83 -1.31
N ARG A 168 -6.58 15.86 -1.08
CA ARG A 168 -7.25 15.67 0.21
C ARG A 168 -6.25 15.33 1.33
N ALA A 169 -5.26 14.49 1.04
CA ALA A 169 -4.19 14.14 1.98
C ALA A 169 -3.42 15.38 2.43
N ARG A 170 -3.01 16.21 1.47
CA ARG A 170 -2.29 17.47 1.74
C ARG A 170 -3.14 18.49 2.50
N ALA A 171 -4.47 18.46 2.34
CA ALA A 171 -5.40 19.26 3.12
C ALA A 171 -5.70 18.69 4.52
N GLY A 172 -5.05 17.62 4.94
CA GLY A 172 -5.25 16.98 6.24
C GLY A 172 -6.58 16.21 6.38
N ALA A 173 -7.33 16.05 5.28
CA ALA A 173 -8.67 15.46 5.28
C ALA A 173 -8.65 14.04 4.65
N LEU A 174 -8.22 13.04 5.40
CA LEU A 174 -8.27 11.65 4.93
C LEU A 174 -8.87 10.66 5.95
N PRO A 175 -10.17 10.87 6.33
CA PRO A 175 -10.85 9.77 6.98
C PRO A 175 -10.95 8.59 5.98
N PRO A 176 -10.82 7.33 6.42
CA PRO A 176 -10.78 6.88 7.80
C PRO A 176 -9.38 6.59 8.35
N ALA A 177 -8.32 7.09 7.71
CA ALA A 177 -6.94 6.81 8.15
C ALA A 177 -6.58 7.61 9.41
N ALA A 178 -5.82 6.97 10.32
CA ALA A 178 -5.28 7.61 11.51
C ALA A 178 -4.13 8.58 11.18
N SER A 179 -3.36 8.28 10.11
CA SER A 179 -2.37 9.21 9.55
C SER A 179 -2.16 8.98 8.06
N VAL A 180 -1.64 9.99 7.39
CA VAL A 180 -1.30 9.95 5.98
C VAL A 180 0.07 10.58 5.78
N THR A 181 0.96 9.83 5.13
CA THR A 181 2.29 10.32 4.70
C THR A 181 2.33 10.36 3.19
N VAL A 182 2.71 11.47 2.60
CA VAL A 182 2.91 11.60 1.16
C VAL A 182 4.40 11.60 0.88
N LEU A 183 4.86 10.64 0.11
CA LEU A 183 6.25 10.51 -0.33
C LEU A 183 6.31 10.76 -1.84
N ASP A 184 7.15 11.67 -2.25
CA ASP A 184 7.58 11.76 -3.64
C ASP A 184 8.64 10.69 -3.96
N ARG A 185 9.11 10.66 -5.20
CA ARG A 185 10.09 9.66 -5.63
C ARG A 185 11.45 9.81 -4.92
N PRO A 186 12.02 11.02 -4.74
CA PRO A 186 13.22 11.24 -3.94
C PRO A 186 13.06 10.77 -2.49
N ALA A 187 12.01 11.21 -1.79
CA ALA A 187 11.75 10.82 -0.41
C ALA A 187 11.55 9.30 -0.25
N ALA A 188 10.84 8.67 -1.19
CA ALA A 188 10.73 7.21 -1.21
C ALA A 188 12.08 6.52 -1.44
N GLY A 189 12.99 7.15 -2.18
CA GLY A 189 14.38 6.67 -2.36
C GLY A 189 15.20 6.71 -1.07
N LEU A 190 15.00 7.73 -0.25
CA LEU A 190 15.70 7.94 1.03
C LEU A 190 15.12 7.10 2.17
N LEU A 191 13.87 6.66 2.08
CA LEU A 191 13.21 5.86 3.13
C LEU A 191 13.99 4.57 3.40
N ARG A 192 14.49 4.39 4.61
CA ARG A 192 15.32 3.25 5.04
C ARG A 192 14.51 2.18 5.75
N ALA A 193 13.51 2.60 6.56
CA ALA A 193 12.70 1.66 7.31
C ALA A 193 11.27 2.17 7.54
N ILE A 194 10.36 1.21 7.74
CA ILE A 194 9.04 1.45 8.33
C ILE A 194 9.01 0.61 9.60
N ARG A 195 8.95 1.28 10.76
CA ARG A 195 9.02 0.67 12.08
C ARG A 195 7.64 0.66 12.74
N PHE A 196 7.46 -0.28 13.66
CA PHE A 196 6.25 -0.43 14.46
C PHE A 196 6.65 -0.49 15.93
N ASP A 197 7.01 0.66 16.47
CA ASP A 197 7.52 0.77 17.83
C ASP A 197 6.46 1.43 18.73
N GLY A 198 6.27 0.91 19.94
CA GLY A 198 5.54 1.58 21.00
C GLY A 198 6.35 2.80 21.50
N ARG A 199 5.66 3.94 21.67
CA ARG A 199 6.18 5.00 22.54
C ARG A 199 5.95 4.64 23.98
#